data_c8f2ba8ad84fb8e4885512d0689f8c5a
#
_entry.id   c8f2ba8ad84fb8e4885512d0689f8c5a
#
_cell.length_a   1.000
_cell.length_b   1.000
_cell.length_c   1.000
_cell.angle_alpha   90.00
_cell.angle_beta   90.00
_cell.angle_gamma   90.00
#
_symmetry.space_group_name_H-M   'P 1'
#
loop_
_entity.id
_entity.type
_entity.pdbx_description
1 polymer ?
#
loop_
_entity_poly.entity_id
_entity_poly.type
_entity_poly.pdbx_seq_one_letter_code
_entity_poly.pdbx_strand_id
1 'polypeptide(L)'
;MNKDEFLDYHKNCCDYLVDLTRKKNKDYSGNNDNPFFNYESTERLNVTSTEKGFLVRMLDKYNRINSFIEQGVFEVEDEKIEDTLLDLANYSIMMSAYIKHKKNK
;
A
#
# COMPACT_ATOMS: atom_id res chain seq x y z
N MET A 1 -15.90 20.16 -4.62
CA MET A 1 -15.55 19.11 -5.63
C MET A 1 -16.84 18.51 -6.15
N ASN A 2 -17.09 18.63 -7.46
CA ASN A 2 -18.24 17.98 -8.08
C ASN A 2 -17.92 16.52 -8.47
N LYS A 3 -18.89 15.81 -9.04
CA LYS A 3 -18.71 14.38 -9.39
C LYS A 3 -17.63 14.15 -10.44
N ASP A 4 -17.53 15.01 -11.44
CA ASP A 4 -16.53 14.86 -12.49
C ASP A 4 -15.13 15.13 -11.96
N GLU A 5 -14.97 16.16 -11.15
CA GLU A 5 -13.70 16.47 -10.49
C GLU A 5 -13.27 15.32 -9.57
N PHE A 6 -14.20 14.70 -8.86
CA PHE A 6 -13.92 13.55 -8.01
C PHE A 6 -13.42 12.36 -8.83
N LEU A 7 -14.05 12.06 -9.95
CA LEU A 7 -13.63 10.97 -10.82
C LEU A 7 -12.25 11.22 -11.43
N ASP A 8 -11.95 12.45 -11.80
CA ASP A 8 -10.62 12.83 -12.28
C ASP A 8 -9.57 12.65 -11.19
N TYR A 9 -9.87 13.08 -9.97
CA TYR A 9 -8.99 12.88 -8.83
C TYR A 9 -8.75 11.39 -8.57
N HIS A 10 -9.81 10.58 -8.59
CA HIS A 10 -9.73 9.14 -8.38
C HIS A 10 -8.82 8.49 -9.42
N LYS A 11 -9.03 8.84 -10.71
CA LYS A 11 -8.21 8.32 -11.79
C LYS A 11 -6.74 8.69 -11.61
N ASN A 12 -6.47 9.94 -11.25
CA ASN A 12 -5.10 10.41 -11.02
C ASN A 12 -4.43 9.67 -9.87
N CYS A 13 -5.16 9.37 -8.80
CA CYS A 13 -4.66 8.56 -7.69
C CYS A 13 -4.32 7.15 -8.16
N CYS A 14 -5.17 6.52 -8.96
CA CYS A 14 -4.91 5.18 -9.50
C CYS A 14 -3.67 5.17 -10.38
N ASP A 15 -3.52 6.14 -11.26
CA ASP A 15 -2.35 6.27 -12.14
C ASP A 15 -1.06 6.46 -11.32
N TYR A 16 -1.13 7.29 -10.29
CA TYR A 16 -0.02 7.49 -9.35
C TYR A 16 0.37 6.19 -8.66
N LEU A 17 -0.60 5.41 -8.19
CA LEU A 17 -0.33 4.14 -7.51
C LEU A 17 0.30 3.11 -8.44
N VAL A 18 -0.10 3.07 -9.71
CA VAL A 18 0.53 2.20 -10.70
C VAL A 18 2.01 2.54 -10.86
N ASP A 19 2.33 3.83 -11.02
CA ASP A 19 3.71 4.27 -11.17
C ASP A 19 4.55 4.00 -9.93
N LEU A 20 4.00 4.27 -8.75
CA LEU A 20 4.67 4.02 -7.47
C LEU A 20 4.97 2.52 -7.30
N THR A 21 4.01 1.67 -7.61
CA THR A 21 4.16 0.22 -7.52
C THR A 21 5.22 -0.29 -8.49
N ARG A 22 5.24 0.23 -9.72
CA ARG A 22 6.25 -0.13 -10.71
C ARG A 22 7.66 0.18 -10.21
N LYS A 23 7.87 1.37 -9.63
CA LYS A 23 9.16 1.79 -9.09
C LYS A 23 9.57 0.94 -7.90
N LYS A 24 8.66 0.68 -6.97
CA LYS A 24 8.95 -0.15 -5.78
C LYS A 24 9.28 -1.59 -6.16
N ASN A 25 8.56 -2.18 -7.10
CA ASN A 25 8.85 -3.53 -7.57
C ASN A 25 10.25 -3.62 -8.18
N LYS A 26 10.64 -2.62 -8.95
CA LYS A 26 11.99 -2.57 -9.55
C LYS A 26 13.06 -2.51 -8.46
N ASP A 27 12.85 -1.71 -7.42
CA ASP A 27 13.84 -1.51 -6.35
C ASP A 27 13.94 -2.71 -5.41
N TYR A 28 12.80 -3.32 -5.04
CA TYR A 28 12.76 -4.35 -3.99
C TYR A 28 12.80 -5.77 -4.49
N SER A 29 12.33 -6.02 -5.69
CA SER A 29 12.30 -7.36 -6.28
C SER A 29 13.48 -7.63 -7.23
N GLY A 30 14.20 -6.58 -7.63
CA GLY A 30 15.34 -6.71 -8.54
C GLY A 30 14.94 -7.37 -9.86
N ASN A 31 15.61 -8.46 -10.21
CA ASN A 31 15.33 -9.22 -11.42
C ASN A 31 14.25 -10.30 -11.25
N ASN A 32 13.65 -10.39 -10.07
CA ASN A 32 12.61 -11.37 -9.80
C ASN A 32 11.29 -10.91 -10.41
N ASP A 33 10.66 -11.75 -11.19
CA ASP A 33 9.38 -11.44 -11.84
C ASP A 33 8.18 -11.56 -10.89
N ASN A 34 8.39 -12.06 -9.68
CA ASN A 34 7.33 -12.18 -8.68
C ASN A 34 7.12 -10.85 -7.97
N PRO A 35 5.99 -10.15 -8.21
CA PRO A 35 5.74 -8.85 -7.59
C PRO A 35 5.57 -8.91 -6.07
N PHE A 36 5.35 -10.11 -5.52
CA PHE A 36 5.14 -10.32 -4.08
C PHE A 36 6.40 -10.77 -3.36
N PHE A 37 7.52 -10.90 -4.06
CA PHE A 37 8.75 -11.46 -3.48
C PHE A 37 9.14 -10.78 -2.17
N ASN A 38 9.13 -9.45 -2.15
CA ASN A 38 9.49 -8.69 -0.95
C ASN A 38 8.46 -8.91 0.18
N TYR A 39 7.18 -8.98 -0.15
CA TYR A 39 6.12 -9.18 0.86
C TYR A 39 6.13 -10.59 1.44
N GLU A 40 6.57 -11.57 0.65
CA GLU A 40 6.69 -12.95 1.10
C GLU A 40 7.89 -13.18 2.03
N SER A 41 8.77 -12.19 2.20
CA SER A 41 9.93 -12.29 3.08
C SER A 41 9.55 -12.56 4.54
N THR A 42 8.41 -12.04 5.01
CA THR A 42 7.94 -12.32 6.39
C THR A 42 7.68 -13.82 6.59
N GLU A 43 7.22 -14.50 5.56
CA GLU A 43 6.95 -15.93 5.63
C GLU A 43 8.24 -16.73 5.43
N ARG A 44 9.09 -16.36 4.48
CA ARG A 44 10.39 -17.02 4.27
C ARG A 44 11.27 -16.95 5.50
N LEU A 45 11.21 -15.84 6.26
CA LEU A 45 12.01 -15.64 7.47
C LEU A 45 11.31 -16.13 8.73
N ASN A 46 10.18 -16.81 8.61
CA ASN A 46 9.42 -17.38 9.72
C ASN A 46 8.94 -16.35 10.75
N VAL A 47 8.65 -15.13 10.30
CA VAL A 47 8.12 -14.09 11.18
C VAL A 47 6.59 -14.24 11.31
N THR A 48 5.89 -14.28 10.18
CA THR A 48 4.45 -14.50 10.12
C THR A 48 4.05 -14.83 8.69
N SER A 49 2.77 -15.15 8.44
CA SER A 49 2.26 -15.34 7.09
C SER A 49 2.38 -14.05 6.27
N THR A 50 2.42 -14.19 4.95
CA THR A 50 2.46 -13.04 4.05
C THR A 50 1.21 -12.18 4.24
N GLU A 51 0.04 -12.80 4.39
CA GLU A 51 -1.23 -12.09 4.60
C GLU A 51 -1.18 -11.24 5.88
N LYS A 52 -0.68 -11.80 6.97
CA LYS A 52 -0.52 -11.05 8.22
C LYS A 52 0.54 -9.97 8.09
N GLY A 53 1.57 -10.19 7.28
CA GLY A 53 2.56 -9.16 6.96
C GLY A 53 1.91 -7.95 6.30
N PHE A 54 0.99 -8.16 5.35
CA PHE A 54 0.20 -7.08 4.77
C PHE A 54 -0.62 -6.34 5.83
N LEU A 55 -1.29 -7.08 6.71
CA LEU A 55 -2.11 -6.48 7.77
C LEU A 55 -1.27 -5.60 8.70
N VAL A 56 -0.06 -6.03 9.05
CA VAL A 56 0.83 -5.23 9.89
C VAL A 56 1.16 -3.89 9.24
N ARG A 57 1.45 -3.90 7.93
CA ARG A 57 1.73 -2.66 7.17
C ARG A 57 0.50 -1.77 7.10
N MET A 58 -0.68 -2.36 6.89
CA MET A 58 -1.94 -1.63 6.84
C MET A 58 -2.29 -1.03 8.20
N LEU A 59 -2.04 -1.78 9.28
CA LEU A 59 -2.28 -1.30 10.64
C LEU A 59 -1.42 -0.09 10.98
N ASP A 60 -0.16 -0.07 10.55
CA ASP A 60 0.71 1.09 10.72
C ASP A 60 0.09 2.34 10.08
N LYS A 61 -0.40 2.22 8.84
CA LYS A 61 -1.05 3.33 8.14
C LYS A 61 -2.36 3.74 8.82
N TYR A 62 -3.15 2.75 9.25
CA TYR A 62 -4.39 3.00 9.98
C TYR A 62 -4.14 3.82 11.26
N ASN A 63 -3.12 3.44 12.03
CA ASN A 63 -2.77 4.15 13.27
C ASN A 63 -2.36 5.60 12.99
N ARG A 64 -1.62 5.84 11.91
CA ARG A 64 -1.24 7.20 11.50
C ARG A 64 -2.46 8.03 11.12
N ILE A 65 -3.41 7.45 10.40
CA ILE A 65 -4.66 8.10 10.01
C ILE A 65 -5.47 8.45 11.25
N ASN A 66 -5.61 7.51 12.19
CA ASN A 66 -6.34 7.73 13.43
C ASN A 66 -5.71 8.86 14.25
N SER A 67 -4.39 8.87 14.35
CA SER A 67 -3.66 9.91 15.07
C SER A 67 -3.89 11.28 14.43
N PHE A 68 -3.88 11.34 13.10
CA PHE A 68 -4.18 12.59 12.38
C PHE A 68 -5.60 13.09 12.67
N ILE A 69 -6.59 12.19 12.66
CA ILE A 69 -7.98 12.55 12.93
C ILE A 69 -8.13 13.14 14.34
N GLU A 70 -7.46 12.54 15.32
CA GLU A 70 -7.54 12.97 16.71
C GLU A 70 -6.79 14.28 16.98
N GLN A 71 -5.63 14.44 16.37
CA GLN A 71 -4.74 15.58 16.61
C GLN A 71 -4.88 16.71 15.59
N GLY A 72 -5.44 16.42 14.42
CA GLY A 72 -5.60 17.38 13.33
C GLY A 72 -4.35 17.63 12.51
N VAL A 73 -3.19 17.13 12.93
CA VAL A 73 -1.90 17.32 12.24
C VAL A 73 -1.03 16.08 12.40
N PHE A 74 -0.08 15.90 11.48
CA PHE A 74 1.03 14.96 11.69
C PHE A 74 2.15 15.64 12.45
N GLU A 75 2.83 14.89 13.31
CA GLU A 75 4.03 15.36 14.01
C GLU A 75 5.21 15.49 13.06
N VAL A 76 5.25 14.70 11.98
CA VAL A 76 6.30 14.76 10.96
C VAL A 76 5.85 15.73 9.87
N GLU A 77 6.58 16.86 9.74
CA GLU A 77 6.19 17.99 8.88
C GLU A 77 6.07 17.63 7.39
N ASP A 78 6.90 16.69 6.90
CA ASP A 78 6.95 16.35 5.47
C ASP A 78 5.95 15.25 5.08
N GLU A 79 5.22 14.71 6.04
CA GLU A 79 4.26 13.64 5.79
C GLU A 79 2.86 14.21 5.63
N LYS A 80 2.20 13.86 4.51
CA LYS A 80 0.83 14.30 4.21
C LYS A 80 -0.14 13.16 4.47
N ILE A 81 -1.32 13.50 5.00
CA ILE A 81 -2.38 12.52 5.23
C ILE A 81 -2.80 11.82 3.94
N GLU A 82 -2.82 12.55 2.81
CA GLU A 82 -3.16 12.00 1.51
C GLU A 82 -2.21 10.87 1.11
N ASP A 83 -0.91 11.03 1.37
CA ASP A 83 0.10 10.01 1.04
C ASP A 83 -0.13 8.73 1.87
N THR A 84 -0.45 8.88 3.16
CA THR A 84 -0.74 7.74 4.03
C THR A 84 -2.00 7.00 3.58
N LEU A 85 -3.05 7.75 3.20
CA LEU A 85 -4.29 7.15 2.69
C LEU A 85 -4.04 6.40 1.38
N LEU A 86 -3.24 6.96 0.48
CA LEU A 86 -2.89 6.31 -0.78
C LEU A 86 -2.03 5.07 -0.55
N ASP A 87 -1.12 5.10 0.42
CA ASP A 87 -0.34 3.90 0.79
C ASP A 87 -1.27 2.78 1.28
N LEU A 88 -2.25 3.11 2.14
CA LEU A 88 -3.21 2.13 2.62
C LEU A 88 -4.03 1.54 1.48
N ALA A 89 -4.51 2.37 0.56
CA ALA A 89 -5.23 1.92 -0.63
C ALA A 89 -4.37 0.97 -1.46
N ASN A 90 -3.10 1.29 -1.64
CA ASN A 90 -2.18 0.48 -2.43
C ASN A 90 -1.90 -0.87 -1.77
N TYR A 91 -1.70 -0.93 -0.46
CA TYR A 91 -1.56 -2.21 0.25
C TYR A 91 -2.81 -3.07 0.10
N SER A 92 -3.99 -2.46 0.12
CA SER A 92 -5.25 -3.19 -0.08
C SER A 92 -5.32 -3.82 -1.47
N ILE A 93 -4.91 -3.07 -2.50
CA ILE A 93 -4.86 -3.58 -3.87
C ILE A 93 -3.86 -4.74 -3.97
N MET A 94 -2.66 -4.56 -3.40
CA MET A 94 -1.60 -5.58 -3.46
C MET A 94 -2.01 -6.84 -2.71
N MET A 95 -2.65 -6.71 -1.56
CA MET A 95 -3.14 -7.88 -0.81
C MET A 95 -4.22 -8.62 -1.59
N SER A 96 -5.12 -7.89 -2.23
CA SER A 96 -6.14 -8.47 -3.11
C SER A 96 -5.51 -9.28 -4.24
N ALA A 97 -4.48 -8.72 -4.88
CA ALA A 97 -3.75 -9.39 -5.95
C ALA A 97 -3.02 -10.63 -5.43
N TYR A 98 -2.43 -10.56 -4.24
CA TYR A 98 -1.74 -11.70 -3.63
C TYR A 98 -2.69 -12.86 -3.34
N ILE A 99 -3.86 -12.56 -2.79
CA ILE A 99 -4.88 -13.58 -2.51
C ILE A 99 -5.32 -14.26 -3.81
N LYS A 100 -5.53 -13.49 -4.87
CA LYS A 100 -5.84 -14.02 -6.19
C LYS A 100 -4.71 -14.88 -6.75
N HIS A 101 -3.48 -14.43 -6.60
CA HIS A 101 -2.27 -15.15 -7.03
C HIS A 101 -2.18 -16.52 -6.34
N LYS A 102 -2.41 -16.59 -5.04
CA LYS A 102 -2.39 -17.84 -4.27
C LYS A 102 -3.46 -18.82 -4.75
N LYS A 103 -4.66 -18.34 -5.05
CA LYS A 103 -5.76 -19.20 -5.53
C LYS A 103 -5.48 -19.83 -6.89
N ASN A 104 -4.66 -19.19 -7.71
CA ASN A 104 -4.36 -19.64 -9.07
C ASN A 104 -3.12 -20.55 -9.16
N LYS A 105 -2.54 -20.90 -8.05
CA LYS A 105 -1.41 -21.85 -7.99
C LYS A 105 -1.85 -23.27 -7.80
#